data_78004c61f0d73c990fbabc25974997e6
#
_entry.id   78004c61f0d73c990fbabc25974997e6
#
_cell.length_a   1.000
_cell.length_b   1.000
_cell.length_c   1.000
_cell.angle_alpha   90.00
_cell.angle_beta   90.00
_cell.angle_gamma   90.00
#
_symmetry.space_group_name_H-M   'P 1'
#
loop_
_entity.id
_entity.type
_entity.pdbx_description
1 polymer ?
#
loop_
_entity_poly.entity_id
_entity_poly.type
_entity_poly.pdbx_seq_one_letter_code
_entity_poly.pdbx_strand_id
1 'polypeptide(L)'
;SSLFAGDTSSASGARVAGPRLPRAHLAWIDKPVHELRLLLQQVAEAVQYLGEHEVVPHLIKAAEETFAALDWPSATADYVSRTAPQRGQQKIWQLPPLKDNPAPLNDAQRQTVIAADLKLIERLRALQQRFPQQGEIALTGHAHIDLAWLWPYAETRRKMRRTFSTAVTLMEGSNEYLAQSGFRFNQSTAHYYAQIEEDDPALFQKIKAKVAAGGWETVGGMWVEPDTNMPTGESLTRQILYGQRYFQ
;
A
#
# COMPACT_ATOMS: atom_id res chain seq x y z
N SER A 1 27.63 -14.30 0.95
CA SER A 1 28.58 -13.36 1.57
C SER A 1 27.93 -12.71 2.78
N SER A 2 28.52 -13.06 3.93
CA SER A 2 28.14 -12.69 5.29
C SER A 2 28.28 -11.18 5.54
N LEU A 3 27.20 -10.54 5.95
CA LEU A 3 27.19 -9.12 6.34
C LEU A 3 26.79 -8.90 7.81
N PHE A 4 26.93 -9.86 8.70
CA PHE A 4 26.82 -9.67 10.16
C PHE A 4 27.60 -10.76 10.92
N ALA A 5 28.93 -10.74 10.79
CA ALA A 5 29.82 -11.39 11.74
C ALA A 5 30.56 -10.26 12.49
N GLY A 6 29.98 -9.77 13.53
CA GLY A 6 30.61 -8.87 14.50
C GLY A 6 31.08 -9.68 15.69
N ASP A 7 32.38 -9.60 15.93
CA ASP A 7 33.17 -10.23 16.97
C ASP A 7 32.64 -9.91 18.37
N THR A 8 32.40 -10.94 19.19
CA THR A 8 31.93 -10.81 20.58
C THR A 8 33.09 -11.03 21.52
N SER A 9 33.88 -9.98 21.81
CA SER A 9 34.75 -9.98 22.97
C SER A 9 33.98 -9.51 24.22
N SER A 10 34.00 -10.35 25.21
CA SER A 10 33.44 -10.29 26.55
C SER A 10 33.41 -8.92 27.23
N ALA A 11 32.20 -8.45 27.57
CA ALA A 11 31.94 -7.58 28.69
C ALA A 11 30.77 -8.16 29.49
N SER A 12 31.02 -8.57 30.74
CA SER A 12 30.05 -9.07 31.72
C SER A 12 29.21 -7.90 32.28
N GLY A 13 28.25 -7.45 31.49
CA GLY A 13 27.17 -6.59 31.94
C GLY A 13 25.87 -7.34 31.80
N ALA A 14 25.05 -7.40 32.84
CA ALA A 14 23.71 -7.99 32.81
C ALA A 14 22.91 -7.37 31.65
N ARG A 15 22.76 -8.12 30.57
CA ARG A 15 21.93 -7.68 29.43
C ARG A 15 20.49 -7.69 29.91
N VAL A 16 19.91 -6.50 30.05
CA VAL A 16 18.46 -6.35 30.14
C VAL A 16 17.88 -7.02 28.88
N ALA A 17 17.16 -8.12 29.06
CA ALA A 17 16.50 -8.78 27.97
C ALA A 17 15.39 -7.86 27.44
N GLY A 18 15.70 -7.08 26.42
CA GLY A 18 14.70 -6.34 25.67
C GLY A 18 13.71 -7.29 24.97
N PRO A 19 12.56 -6.80 24.52
CA PRO A 19 11.59 -7.61 23.80
C PRO A 19 12.27 -8.22 22.57
N ARG A 20 12.40 -9.53 22.56
CA ARG A 20 12.95 -10.27 21.41
C ARG A 20 11.79 -10.55 20.45
N LEU A 21 11.95 -10.22 19.18
CA LEU A 21 11.06 -10.72 18.13
C LEU A 21 11.16 -12.26 18.17
N PRO A 22 10.09 -12.97 18.49
CA PRO A 22 10.13 -14.43 18.66
C PRO A 22 10.46 -15.15 17.35
N ARG A 23 10.20 -14.51 16.21
CA ARG A 23 10.52 -15.01 14.86
C ARG A 23 10.70 -13.85 13.89
N ALA A 24 11.74 -13.91 13.08
CA ALA A 24 11.91 -13.07 11.90
C ALA A 24 12.05 -14.01 10.69
N HIS A 25 11.23 -13.77 9.65
CA HIS A 25 11.29 -14.54 8.41
C HIS A 25 11.72 -13.61 7.29
N LEU A 26 12.76 -14.00 6.56
CA LEU A 26 13.14 -13.39 5.29
C LEU A 26 12.73 -14.34 4.17
N ALA A 27 11.93 -13.87 3.24
CA ALA A 27 11.47 -14.68 2.11
C ALA A 27 11.74 -13.95 0.79
N TRP A 28 12.12 -14.72 -0.23
CA TRP A 28 12.10 -14.24 -1.61
C TRP A 28 10.68 -14.39 -2.15
N ILE A 29 10.16 -13.31 -2.72
CA ILE A 29 8.86 -13.33 -3.39
C ILE A 29 9.10 -13.62 -4.86
N ASP A 30 8.54 -14.71 -5.36
CA ASP A 30 8.46 -14.97 -6.79
C ASP A 30 7.46 -14.00 -7.41
N LYS A 31 7.94 -13.02 -8.16
CA LYS A 31 7.13 -11.90 -8.65
C LYS A 31 5.94 -12.37 -9.51
N PRO A 32 6.10 -13.21 -10.53
CA PRO A 32 4.96 -13.72 -11.32
C PRO A 32 3.88 -14.40 -10.48
N VAL A 33 4.29 -15.24 -9.52
CA VAL A 33 3.35 -15.92 -8.61
C VAL A 33 2.61 -14.91 -7.74
N HIS A 34 3.31 -13.91 -7.26
CA HIS A 34 2.71 -12.87 -6.42
C HIS A 34 1.68 -12.03 -7.19
N GLU A 35 2.00 -11.65 -8.41
CA GLU A 35 1.12 -10.87 -9.30
C GLU A 35 -0.16 -11.65 -9.63
N LEU A 36 -0.03 -12.90 -10.10
CA LEU A 36 -1.18 -13.76 -10.36
C LEU A 36 -2.03 -13.99 -9.11
N ARG A 37 -1.40 -14.22 -7.94
CA ARG A 37 -2.11 -14.36 -6.67
C ARG A 37 -2.94 -13.13 -6.33
N LEU A 38 -2.37 -11.93 -6.50
CA LEU A 38 -3.10 -10.68 -6.23
C LEU A 38 -4.29 -10.51 -7.17
N LEU A 39 -4.09 -10.81 -8.44
CA LEU A 39 -5.16 -10.71 -9.45
C LEU A 39 -6.30 -11.71 -9.16
N LEU A 40 -5.97 -12.96 -8.84
CA LEU A 40 -6.97 -13.96 -8.44
C LEU A 40 -7.68 -13.59 -7.13
N GLN A 41 -6.97 -12.97 -6.19
CA GLN A 41 -7.60 -12.45 -4.96
C GLN A 41 -8.61 -11.35 -5.29
N GLN A 42 -8.27 -10.41 -6.16
CA GLN A 42 -9.19 -9.37 -6.62
C GLN A 42 -10.42 -9.96 -7.32
N VAL A 43 -10.24 -11.00 -8.15
CA VAL A 43 -11.37 -11.72 -8.77
C VAL A 43 -12.26 -12.36 -7.70
N ALA A 44 -11.69 -13.02 -6.70
CA ALA A 44 -12.45 -13.64 -5.61
C ALA A 44 -13.23 -12.60 -4.79
N GLU A 45 -12.61 -11.46 -4.47
CA GLU A 45 -13.25 -10.34 -3.79
C GLU A 45 -14.39 -9.77 -4.65
N ALA A 46 -14.16 -9.56 -5.96
CA ALA A 46 -15.20 -9.09 -6.87
C ALA A 46 -16.40 -10.06 -6.93
N VAL A 47 -16.16 -11.36 -6.99
CA VAL A 47 -17.25 -12.38 -6.93
C VAL A 47 -18.04 -12.26 -5.64
N GLN A 48 -17.38 -12.05 -4.52
CA GLN A 48 -18.04 -11.90 -3.21
C GLN A 48 -18.89 -10.64 -3.13
N TYR A 49 -18.39 -9.50 -3.63
CA TYR A 49 -19.08 -8.21 -3.52
C TYR A 49 -20.17 -8.01 -4.57
N LEU A 50 -20.01 -8.57 -5.77
CA LEU A 50 -20.98 -8.42 -6.86
C LEU A 50 -22.18 -9.37 -6.73
N GLY A 51 -22.08 -10.41 -5.89
CA GLY A 51 -23.21 -11.29 -5.55
C GLY A 51 -23.85 -11.93 -6.77
N GLU A 52 -25.08 -11.53 -7.11
CA GLU A 52 -25.86 -12.07 -8.22
C GLU A 52 -25.65 -11.34 -9.56
N HIS A 53 -24.67 -10.45 -9.66
CA HIS A 53 -24.41 -9.73 -10.91
C HIS A 53 -24.03 -10.69 -12.06
N GLU A 54 -24.51 -10.41 -13.25
CA GLU A 54 -24.32 -11.25 -14.46
C GLU A 54 -22.85 -11.57 -14.79
N VAL A 55 -21.90 -10.75 -14.37
CA VAL A 55 -20.45 -10.98 -14.59
C VAL A 55 -19.91 -12.10 -13.73
N VAL A 56 -20.52 -12.41 -12.58
CA VAL A 56 -19.98 -13.33 -11.56
C VAL A 56 -19.69 -14.73 -12.11
N PRO A 57 -20.59 -15.41 -12.82
CA PRO A 57 -20.28 -16.72 -13.42
C PRO A 57 -19.08 -16.68 -14.37
N HIS A 58 -18.88 -15.58 -15.08
CA HIS A 58 -17.75 -15.38 -15.99
C HIS A 58 -16.44 -15.18 -15.25
N LEU A 59 -16.44 -14.46 -14.11
CA LEU A 59 -15.27 -14.30 -13.25
C LEU A 59 -14.85 -15.62 -12.63
N ILE A 60 -15.80 -16.40 -12.11
CA ILE A 60 -15.55 -17.75 -11.58
C ILE A 60 -14.90 -18.63 -12.64
N LYS A 61 -15.49 -18.69 -13.84
CA LYS A 61 -14.97 -19.48 -14.95
C LYS A 61 -13.54 -19.03 -15.33
N ALA A 62 -13.29 -17.74 -15.37
CA ALA A 62 -11.93 -17.22 -15.67
C ALA A 62 -10.90 -17.65 -14.64
N ALA A 63 -11.27 -17.65 -13.34
CA ALA A 63 -10.40 -18.12 -12.26
C ALA A 63 -10.16 -19.64 -12.35
N GLU A 64 -11.21 -20.45 -12.55
CA GLU A 64 -11.12 -21.91 -12.67
C GLU A 64 -10.20 -22.32 -13.84
N GLU A 65 -10.37 -21.70 -15.00
CA GLU A 65 -9.52 -21.98 -16.16
C GLU A 65 -8.08 -21.52 -15.96
N THR A 66 -7.86 -20.48 -15.14
CA THR A 66 -6.52 -20.04 -14.75
C THR A 66 -5.87 -21.06 -13.84
N PHE A 67 -6.57 -21.56 -12.80
CA PHE A 67 -6.05 -22.62 -11.95
C PHE A 67 -5.77 -23.91 -12.71
N ALA A 68 -6.63 -24.31 -13.63
CA ALA A 68 -6.46 -25.51 -14.45
C ALA A 68 -5.23 -25.44 -15.39
N ALA A 69 -4.76 -24.25 -15.71
CA ALA A 69 -3.58 -24.05 -16.56
C ALA A 69 -2.24 -24.08 -15.79
N LEU A 70 -2.26 -24.10 -14.45
CA LEU A 70 -1.05 -24.08 -13.64
C LEU A 70 -0.47 -25.47 -13.44
N ASP A 71 0.82 -25.61 -13.69
CA ASP A 71 1.60 -26.76 -13.24
C ASP A 71 2.20 -26.48 -11.86
N TRP A 72 1.55 -26.98 -10.82
CA TRP A 72 1.87 -26.66 -9.42
C TRP A 72 2.55 -27.84 -8.72
N PRO A 73 3.63 -27.62 -7.93
CA PRO A 73 4.27 -28.69 -7.18
C PRO A 73 3.30 -29.39 -6.22
N SER A 74 3.22 -30.73 -6.24
CA SER A 74 2.32 -31.53 -5.39
C SER A 74 2.54 -31.28 -3.89
N ALA A 75 3.78 -31.12 -3.45
CA ALA A 75 4.11 -30.82 -2.05
C ALA A 75 3.46 -29.51 -1.55
N THR A 76 3.31 -28.51 -2.44
CA THR A 76 2.63 -27.25 -2.11
C THR A 76 1.13 -27.48 -1.94
N ALA A 77 0.51 -28.29 -2.80
CA ALA A 77 -0.90 -28.64 -2.71
C ALA A 77 -1.22 -29.36 -1.40
N ASP A 78 -0.39 -30.31 -0.99
CA ASP A 78 -0.53 -31.04 0.27
C ASP A 78 -0.40 -30.12 1.48
N TYR A 79 0.56 -29.20 1.48
CA TYR A 79 0.71 -28.22 2.56
C TYR A 79 -0.53 -27.30 2.65
N VAL A 80 -1.01 -26.80 1.53
CA VAL A 80 -2.21 -25.94 1.49
C VAL A 80 -3.43 -26.69 2.01
N SER A 81 -3.64 -27.94 1.60
CA SER A 81 -4.75 -28.77 2.06
C SER A 81 -4.69 -29.01 3.57
N ARG A 82 -3.54 -29.41 4.10
CA ARG A 82 -3.35 -29.65 5.55
C ARG A 82 -3.50 -28.42 6.42
N THR A 83 -3.25 -27.24 5.89
CA THR A 83 -3.31 -25.96 6.63
C THR A 83 -4.59 -25.17 6.39
N ALA A 84 -5.51 -25.69 5.57
CA ALA A 84 -6.77 -25.02 5.24
C ALA A 84 -7.62 -24.61 6.46
N PRO A 85 -7.79 -25.45 7.52
CA PRO A 85 -8.57 -25.06 8.70
C PRO A 85 -7.99 -23.83 9.42
N GLN A 86 -6.67 -23.77 9.60
CA GLN A 86 -6.00 -22.66 10.28
C GLN A 86 -6.08 -21.38 9.44
N ARG A 87 -6.00 -21.47 8.12
CA ARG A 87 -6.13 -20.35 7.19
C ARG A 87 -7.56 -19.81 7.18
N GLY A 88 -8.57 -20.67 7.11
CA GLY A 88 -9.97 -20.28 7.15
C GLY A 88 -10.36 -19.58 8.46
N GLN A 89 -9.68 -19.91 9.58
CA GLN A 89 -9.87 -19.24 10.86
C GLN A 89 -8.96 -18.01 11.05
N GLN A 90 -8.20 -17.61 10.03
CA GLN A 90 -7.20 -16.55 10.07
C GLN A 90 -6.10 -16.74 11.14
N LYS A 91 -5.91 -17.97 11.61
CA LYS A 91 -4.90 -18.32 12.64
C LYS A 91 -3.56 -18.64 11.98
N ILE A 92 -3.06 -17.72 11.17
CA ILE A 92 -1.80 -17.89 10.41
C ILE A 92 -0.58 -18.11 11.33
N TRP A 93 -0.61 -17.62 12.57
CA TRP A 93 0.45 -17.87 13.56
C TRP A 93 0.47 -19.29 14.11
N GLN A 94 -0.60 -20.08 13.91
CA GLN A 94 -0.69 -21.48 14.30
C GLN A 94 -0.35 -22.42 13.15
N LEU A 95 0.05 -21.91 11.99
CA LEU A 95 0.47 -22.74 10.87
C LEU A 95 1.69 -23.58 11.29
N PRO A 96 1.69 -24.88 11.02
CA PRO A 96 2.85 -25.69 11.27
C PRO A 96 4.04 -25.15 10.49
N PRO A 97 5.26 -25.22 11.04
CA PRO A 97 6.44 -24.82 10.30
C PRO A 97 6.51 -25.63 9.00
N LEU A 98 6.83 -24.96 7.92
CA LEU A 98 7.22 -25.60 6.67
C LEU A 98 8.49 -26.41 6.94
N LYS A 99 8.34 -27.68 7.27
CA LYS A 99 9.48 -28.58 7.45
C LYS A 99 10.20 -28.83 6.14
N ASP A 100 9.43 -28.85 5.07
CA ASP A 100 9.93 -28.95 3.71
C ASP A 100 9.54 -27.64 3.02
N ASN A 101 10.51 -26.76 2.79
CA ASN A 101 10.29 -25.63 1.90
C ASN A 101 9.74 -26.21 0.60
N PRO A 102 8.55 -25.79 0.14
CA PRO A 102 8.12 -26.23 -1.18
C PRO A 102 9.24 -25.88 -2.15
N ALA A 103 9.63 -26.86 -2.95
CA ALA A 103 10.67 -26.65 -3.93
C ALA A 103 10.33 -25.37 -4.74
N PRO A 104 11.29 -24.49 -5.00
CA PRO A 104 11.05 -23.35 -5.85
C PRO A 104 10.51 -23.86 -7.19
N LEU A 105 9.61 -23.08 -7.81
CA LEU A 105 9.12 -23.39 -9.14
C LEU A 105 10.31 -23.54 -10.11
N ASN A 106 10.30 -24.60 -10.90
CA ASN A 106 11.21 -24.69 -12.03
C ASN A 106 10.78 -23.70 -13.14
N ASP A 107 11.63 -23.51 -14.15
CA ASP A 107 11.36 -22.55 -15.21
C ASP A 107 10.10 -22.89 -16.02
N ALA A 108 9.82 -24.18 -16.26
CA ALA A 108 8.62 -24.60 -16.98
C ALA A 108 7.35 -24.26 -16.17
N GLN A 109 7.34 -24.54 -14.89
CA GLN A 109 6.24 -24.19 -13.99
C GLN A 109 6.03 -22.67 -13.91
N ARG A 110 7.14 -21.91 -13.81
CA ARG A 110 7.06 -20.43 -13.83
C ARG A 110 6.48 -19.91 -15.14
N GLN A 111 6.78 -20.52 -16.27
CA GLN A 111 6.18 -20.14 -17.54
C GLN A 111 4.68 -20.40 -17.59
N THR A 112 4.19 -21.48 -16.96
CA THR A 112 2.73 -21.68 -16.86
C THR A 112 2.04 -20.59 -16.05
N VAL A 113 2.68 -20.10 -14.98
CA VAL A 113 2.17 -18.98 -14.17
C VAL A 113 2.08 -17.69 -14.99
N ILE A 114 3.15 -17.34 -15.71
CA ILE A 114 3.19 -16.14 -16.56
C ILE A 114 2.12 -16.22 -17.66
N ALA A 115 2.01 -17.36 -18.33
CA ALA A 115 1.00 -17.57 -19.38
C ALA A 115 -0.43 -17.49 -18.82
N ALA A 116 -0.67 -18.06 -17.64
CA ALA A 116 -1.97 -18.01 -16.97
C ALA A 116 -2.36 -16.59 -16.56
N ASP A 117 -1.40 -15.80 -16.04
CA ASP A 117 -1.61 -14.40 -15.67
C ASP A 117 -2.01 -13.54 -16.87
N LEU A 118 -1.24 -13.62 -17.96
CA LEU A 118 -1.52 -12.89 -19.19
C LEU A 118 -2.91 -13.24 -19.76
N LYS A 119 -3.26 -14.53 -19.75
CA LYS A 119 -4.56 -14.99 -20.23
C LYS A 119 -5.71 -14.56 -19.34
N LEU A 120 -5.51 -14.52 -18.03
CA LEU A 120 -6.49 -13.99 -17.08
C LEU A 120 -6.72 -12.49 -17.34
N ILE A 121 -5.66 -11.71 -17.48
CA ILE A 121 -5.75 -10.27 -17.82
C ILE A 121 -6.53 -10.05 -19.12
N GLU A 122 -6.25 -10.81 -20.16
CA GLU A 122 -6.97 -10.72 -21.44
C GLU A 122 -8.48 -10.98 -21.26
N ARG A 123 -8.82 -12.03 -20.52
CA ARG A 123 -10.22 -12.37 -20.22
C ARG A 123 -10.92 -11.30 -19.40
N LEU A 124 -10.27 -10.77 -18.38
CA LEU A 124 -10.83 -9.70 -17.55
C LEU A 124 -11.07 -8.43 -18.38
N ARG A 125 -10.17 -8.09 -19.30
CA ARG A 125 -10.38 -6.98 -20.25
C ARG A 125 -11.57 -7.22 -21.18
N ALA A 126 -11.74 -8.43 -21.67
CA ALA A 126 -12.90 -8.78 -22.49
C ALA A 126 -14.21 -8.70 -21.70
N LEU A 127 -14.19 -9.13 -20.43
CA LEU A 127 -15.35 -8.98 -19.53
C LEU A 127 -15.65 -7.51 -19.23
N GLN A 128 -14.65 -6.67 -19.02
CA GLN A 128 -14.83 -5.24 -18.84
C GLN A 128 -15.49 -4.56 -20.04
N GLN A 129 -15.19 -5.00 -21.25
CA GLN A 129 -15.85 -4.49 -22.47
C GLN A 129 -17.31 -4.93 -22.54
N ARG A 130 -17.61 -6.17 -22.15
CA ARG A 130 -18.96 -6.74 -22.16
C ARG A 130 -19.85 -6.20 -21.03
N PHE A 131 -19.25 -5.96 -19.85
CA PHE A 131 -19.88 -5.42 -18.67
C PHE A 131 -19.21 -4.10 -18.30
N PRO A 132 -19.52 -3.02 -19.01
CA PRO A 132 -18.85 -1.75 -18.80
C PRO A 132 -19.14 -1.20 -17.41
N GLN A 133 -18.16 -0.52 -16.86
CA GLN A 133 -18.23 0.15 -15.57
C GLN A 133 -19.40 1.16 -15.55
N GLN A 134 -20.23 1.10 -14.52
CA GLN A 134 -21.38 1.98 -14.35
C GLN A 134 -21.13 3.02 -13.24
N GLY A 135 -20.05 3.72 -13.34
CA GLY A 135 -19.70 4.72 -12.35
C GLY A 135 -18.28 5.15 -12.48
N GLU A 136 -17.93 6.19 -11.73
CA GLU A 136 -16.59 6.73 -11.69
C GLU A 136 -16.12 6.77 -10.24
N ILE A 137 -14.89 6.32 -10.00
CA ILE A 137 -14.22 6.42 -8.70
C ILE A 137 -13.01 7.31 -8.87
N ALA A 138 -13.04 8.47 -8.22
CA ALA A 138 -11.87 9.34 -8.14
C ALA A 138 -10.99 8.87 -6.97
N LEU A 139 -9.73 8.53 -7.26
CA LEU A 139 -8.75 8.14 -6.26
C LEU A 139 -7.74 9.28 -6.08
N THR A 140 -7.51 9.66 -4.83
CA THR A 140 -6.50 10.65 -4.48
C THR A 140 -5.69 10.16 -3.28
N GLY A 141 -4.38 10.43 -3.30
CA GLY A 141 -3.51 10.16 -2.15
C GLY A 141 -3.71 11.21 -1.06
N HIS A 142 -3.54 10.79 0.17
CA HIS A 142 -3.46 11.66 1.35
C HIS A 142 -2.38 11.16 2.30
N ALA A 143 -1.80 12.06 3.09
CA ALA A 143 -0.84 11.68 4.13
C ALA A 143 -1.19 12.42 5.42
N HIS A 144 -1.86 11.73 6.33
CA HIS A 144 -2.06 12.23 7.69
C HIS A 144 -0.73 12.32 8.44
N ILE A 145 -0.46 13.46 9.06
CA ILE A 145 0.72 13.69 9.88
C ILE A 145 0.25 14.35 11.18
N ASP A 146 0.49 13.69 12.32
CA ASP A 146 0.27 14.35 13.61
C ASP A 146 1.25 15.50 13.77
N LEU A 147 0.74 16.68 14.11
CA LEU A 147 1.56 17.88 14.32
C LEU A 147 2.52 17.68 15.50
N ALA A 148 2.02 17.13 16.59
CA ALA A 148 2.78 16.70 17.74
C ALA A 148 2.20 15.37 18.26
N TRP A 149 3.08 14.42 18.55
CA TRP A 149 2.70 13.11 19.08
C TRP A 149 3.76 12.62 20.06
N LEU A 150 4.19 11.36 19.97
CA LEU A 150 5.31 10.81 20.75
C LEU A 150 6.69 11.28 20.25
N TRP A 151 6.72 12.30 19.42
CA TRP A 151 7.92 12.94 18.89
C TRP A 151 7.84 14.47 18.99
N PRO A 152 9.00 15.15 19.03
CA PRO A 152 9.03 16.60 19.08
C PRO A 152 8.61 17.21 17.74
N TYR A 153 8.10 18.45 17.77
CA TYR A 153 7.68 19.20 16.59
C TYR A 153 8.74 19.30 15.48
N ALA A 154 10.02 19.37 15.85
CA ALA A 154 11.12 19.36 14.89
C ALA A 154 11.13 18.11 13.99
N GLU A 155 10.67 16.95 14.51
CA GLU A 155 10.55 15.74 13.70
C GLU A 155 9.36 15.83 12.75
N THR A 156 8.27 16.46 13.15
CA THR A 156 7.14 16.74 12.28
C THR A 156 7.56 17.60 11.08
N ARG A 157 8.35 18.65 11.29
CA ARG A 157 8.91 19.49 10.20
C ARG A 157 9.70 18.64 9.18
N ARG A 158 10.54 17.73 9.65
CA ARG A 158 11.29 16.80 8.77
C ARG A 158 10.36 15.84 8.03
N LYS A 159 9.34 15.31 8.72
CA LYS A 159 8.37 14.38 8.13
C LYS A 159 7.54 15.06 7.05
N MET A 160 7.05 16.28 7.29
CA MET A 160 6.31 17.07 6.30
C MET A 160 7.13 17.25 5.02
N ARG A 161 8.37 17.73 5.14
CA ARG A 161 9.25 17.94 3.98
C ARG A 161 9.48 16.64 3.21
N ARG A 162 9.76 15.53 3.90
CA ARG A 162 9.95 14.20 3.28
C ARG A 162 8.68 13.73 2.57
N THR A 163 7.53 13.85 3.22
CA THR A 163 6.23 13.42 2.69
C THR A 163 5.86 14.23 1.45
N PHE A 164 5.98 15.55 1.51
CA PHE A 164 5.62 16.44 0.41
C PHE A 164 6.57 16.28 -0.78
N SER A 165 7.87 16.11 -0.52
CA SER A 165 8.83 15.77 -1.56
C SER A 165 8.49 14.44 -2.23
N THR A 166 8.11 13.41 -1.47
CA THR A 166 7.68 12.12 -2.01
C THR A 166 6.43 12.27 -2.88
N ALA A 167 5.42 13.00 -2.42
CA ALA A 167 4.19 13.22 -3.19
C ALA A 167 4.48 13.95 -4.52
N VAL A 168 5.33 14.97 -4.51
CA VAL A 168 5.77 15.65 -5.74
C VAL A 168 6.50 14.69 -6.68
N THR A 169 7.40 13.85 -6.15
CA THR A 169 8.14 12.85 -6.94
C THR A 169 7.21 11.83 -7.59
N LEU A 170 6.18 11.37 -6.86
CA LEU A 170 5.16 10.47 -7.39
C LEU A 170 4.36 11.12 -8.53
N MET A 171 4.03 12.41 -8.41
CA MET A 171 3.36 13.18 -9.45
C MET A 171 4.24 13.46 -10.67
N GLU A 172 5.56 13.56 -10.48
CA GLU A 172 6.54 13.75 -11.55
C GLU A 172 6.79 12.47 -12.35
N GLY A 173 6.22 11.33 -11.90
CA GLY A 173 6.32 10.08 -12.63
C GLY A 173 7.73 9.51 -12.64
N SER A 174 8.31 9.30 -11.45
CA SER A 174 9.69 8.82 -11.29
C SER A 174 9.98 7.44 -11.91
N ASN A 175 8.94 6.73 -12.35
CA ASN A 175 9.04 5.49 -13.13
C ASN A 175 7.84 5.37 -14.09
N GLU A 176 7.90 4.42 -15.01
CA GLU A 176 6.89 4.21 -16.06
C GLU A 176 5.48 3.97 -15.49
N TYR A 177 5.34 3.27 -14.37
CA TYR A 177 4.05 3.04 -13.71
C TYR A 177 3.46 4.33 -13.15
N LEU A 178 4.27 5.16 -12.53
CA LEU A 178 3.84 6.43 -11.92
C LEU A 178 3.54 7.49 -12.99
N ALA A 179 4.29 7.51 -14.08
CA ALA A 179 4.03 8.41 -15.21
C ALA A 179 2.64 8.18 -15.83
N GLN A 180 2.16 6.93 -15.82
CA GLN A 180 0.85 6.55 -16.36
C GLN A 180 -0.28 6.59 -15.32
N SER A 181 0.02 6.63 -14.02
CA SER A 181 -0.98 6.52 -12.95
C SER A 181 -1.86 7.75 -12.80
N GLY A 182 -1.41 8.91 -13.29
CA GLY A 182 -2.10 10.18 -13.04
C GLY A 182 -2.23 10.48 -11.54
N PHE A 183 -1.23 10.11 -10.72
CA PHE A 183 -1.27 10.26 -9.27
C PHE A 183 -1.68 11.66 -8.85
N ARG A 184 -2.71 11.74 -8.00
CA ARG A 184 -3.20 12.97 -7.38
C ARG A 184 -3.01 12.91 -5.88
N PHE A 185 -2.82 14.05 -5.26
CA PHE A 185 -2.60 14.16 -3.83
C PHE A 185 -3.42 15.28 -3.23
N ASN A 186 -3.91 15.11 -2.01
CA ASN A 186 -4.52 16.17 -1.24
C ASN A 186 -3.89 16.31 0.14
N GLN A 187 -3.91 17.52 0.67
CA GLN A 187 -3.48 17.82 2.03
C GLN A 187 -4.24 19.03 2.57
N SER A 188 -4.73 18.91 3.81
CA SER A 188 -5.65 19.84 4.43
C SER A 188 -4.99 20.92 5.29
N THR A 189 -3.83 20.64 5.88
CA THR A 189 -3.26 21.42 6.97
C THR A 189 -2.47 22.63 6.47
N ALA A 190 -3.05 23.84 6.60
CA ALA A 190 -2.41 25.09 6.18
C ALA A 190 -1.03 25.30 6.81
N HIS A 191 -0.89 24.95 8.08
CA HIS A 191 0.38 25.06 8.82
C HIS A 191 1.53 24.29 8.14
N TYR A 192 1.25 23.14 7.52
CA TYR A 192 2.29 22.37 6.84
C TYR A 192 2.84 23.09 5.62
N TYR A 193 1.96 23.74 4.86
CA TYR A 193 2.40 24.57 3.73
C TYR A 193 3.23 25.76 4.17
N ALA A 194 2.81 26.45 5.25
CA ALA A 194 3.57 27.57 5.81
C ALA A 194 4.96 27.14 6.27
N GLN A 195 5.09 25.96 6.87
CA GLN A 195 6.39 25.42 7.27
C GLN A 195 7.26 25.00 6.08
N ILE A 196 6.68 24.42 5.03
CA ILE A 196 7.43 24.09 3.81
C ILE A 196 7.84 25.37 3.08
N GLU A 197 7.00 26.40 3.06
CA GLU A 197 7.35 27.70 2.49
C GLU A 197 8.59 28.31 3.18
N GLU A 198 8.67 28.18 4.51
CA GLU A 198 9.81 28.64 5.31
C GLU A 198 11.05 27.73 5.15
N ASP A 199 10.88 26.40 5.24
CA ASP A 199 11.98 25.45 5.35
C ASP A 199 12.58 25.03 3.99
N ASP A 200 11.76 25.00 2.95
CA ASP A 200 12.12 24.54 1.61
C ASP A 200 11.31 25.29 0.54
N PRO A 201 11.64 26.56 0.29
CA PRO A 201 10.94 27.37 -0.71
C PRO A 201 10.94 26.75 -2.12
N ALA A 202 11.95 25.97 -2.46
CA ALA A 202 12.03 25.30 -3.77
C ALA A 202 10.97 24.20 -3.88
N LEU A 203 10.79 23.39 -2.83
CA LEU A 203 9.72 22.39 -2.76
C LEU A 203 8.36 23.07 -2.76
N PHE A 204 8.20 24.18 -2.05
CA PHE A 204 6.95 24.94 -2.01
C PHE A 204 6.52 25.43 -3.41
N GLN A 205 7.46 25.93 -4.22
CA GLN A 205 7.17 26.33 -5.60
C GLN A 205 6.73 25.13 -6.48
N LYS A 206 7.35 23.97 -6.29
CA LYS A 206 6.91 22.73 -6.96
C LYS A 206 5.47 22.35 -6.57
N ILE A 207 5.12 22.45 -5.28
CA ILE A 207 3.76 22.20 -4.80
C ILE A 207 2.77 23.15 -5.43
N LYS A 208 3.07 24.47 -5.45
CA LYS A 208 2.23 25.49 -6.13
C LYS A 208 1.98 25.15 -7.60
N ALA A 209 3.02 24.70 -8.30
CA ALA A 209 2.87 24.28 -9.70
C ALA A 209 1.96 23.07 -9.84
N LYS A 210 2.04 22.08 -8.90
CA LYS A 210 1.15 20.91 -8.89
C LYS A 210 -0.29 21.27 -8.54
N VAL A 211 -0.49 22.25 -7.64
CA VAL A 211 -1.83 22.80 -7.33
C VAL A 211 -2.42 23.47 -8.57
N ALA A 212 -1.66 24.35 -9.23
CA ALA A 212 -2.10 25.02 -10.45
C ALA A 212 -2.42 24.06 -11.60
N ALA A 213 -1.73 22.93 -11.68
CA ALA A 213 -1.97 21.86 -12.66
C ALA A 213 -3.13 20.90 -12.27
N GLY A 214 -3.78 21.09 -11.10
CA GLY A 214 -4.88 20.25 -10.63
C GLY A 214 -4.47 18.84 -10.18
N GLY A 215 -3.18 18.59 -9.99
CA GLY A 215 -2.66 17.32 -9.47
C GLY A 215 -2.61 17.28 -7.94
N TRP A 216 -2.48 18.41 -7.31
CA TRP A 216 -2.46 18.59 -5.86
C TRP A 216 -3.60 19.47 -5.41
N GLU A 217 -4.40 19.02 -4.46
CA GLU A 217 -5.54 19.78 -3.95
C GLU A 217 -5.31 20.17 -2.49
N THR A 218 -5.53 21.47 -2.19
CA THR A 218 -5.58 21.97 -0.82
C THR A 218 -7.00 21.81 -0.31
N VAL A 219 -7.26 20.77 0.49
CA VAL A 219 -8.60 20.46 1.02
C VAL A 219 -8.78 21.02 2.43
N GLY A 220 -10.02 21.17 2.88
CA GLY A 220 -10.35 21.58 4.23
C GLY A 220 -10.26 23.10 4.43
N GLY A 221 -9.22 23.59 5.07
CA GLY A 221 -9.01 25.02 5.32
C GLY A 221 -8.83 25.39 6.79
N MET A 222 -8.56 24.41 7.65
CA MET A 222 -8.11 24.65 9.03
C MET A 222 -6.58 24.84 9.07
N TRP A 223 -6.11 25.51 10.10
CA TRP A 223 -4.67 25.71 10.32
C TRP A 223 -3.95 24.40 10.58
N VAL A 224 -4.53 23.56 11.46
CA VAL A 224 -4.15 22.14 11.64
C VAL A 224 -5.41 21.28 11.62
N GLU A 225 -5.27 19.96 11.58
CA GLU A 225 -6.36 19.01 11.84
C GLU A 225 -6.52 18.83 13.34
N PRO A 226 -7.42 19.55 14.01
CA PRO A 226 -7.57 19.49 15.47
C PRO A 226 -8.41 18.29 15.88
N ASP A 227 -8.14 17.76 17.07
CA ASP A 227 -9.13 16.93 17.77
C ASP A 227 -10.33 17.80 18.14
N THR A 228 -11.50 17.49 17.60
CA THR A 228 -12.71 18.31 17.81
C THR A 228 -13.37 18.10 19.17
N ASN A 229 -12.94 17.13 19.96
CA ASN A 229 -13.48 16.86 21.30
C ASN A 229 -12.79 17.65 22.41
N MET A 230 -11.54 18.06 22.21
CA MET A 230 -10.71 18.70 23.25
C MET A 230 -10.64 20.23 23.13
N PRO A 231 -10.51 20.84 21.94
CA PRO A 231 -10.42 22.29 21.80
C PRO A 231 -11.74 23.00 22.12
N THR A 232 -11.61 24.25 22.58
CA THR A 232 -12.76 25.13 22.74
C THR A 232 -13.32 25.58 21.39
N GLY A 233 -14.58 26.04 21.36
CA GLY A 233 -15.18 26.62 20.14
C GLY A 233 -14.39 27.80 19.59
N GLU A 234 -13.81 28.64 20.46
CA GLU A 234 -12.90 29.73 20.07
C GLU A 234 -11.64 29.21 19.36
N SER A 235 -11.03 28.14 19.87
CA SER A 235 -9.88 27.52 19.22
C SER A 235 -10.23 26.96 17.84
N LEU A 236 -11.37 26.30 17.71
CA LEU A 236 -11.84 25.76 16.42
C LEU A 236 -12.14 26.89 15.42
N THR A 237 -12.75 28.00 15.87
CA THR A 237 -12.97 29.18 15.03
C THR A 237 -11.65 29.74 14.51
N ARG A 238 -10.62 29.83 15.36
CA ARG A 238 -9.28 30.27 14.95
C ARG A 238 -8.59 29.33 13.98
N GLN A 239 -8.79 28.03 14.11
CA GLN A 239 -8.27 27.07 13.14
C GLN A 239 -8.78 27.38 11.74
N ILE A 240 -10.08 27.62 11.59
CA ILE A 240 -10.69 27.99 10.32
C ILE A 240 -10.19 29.36 9.85
N LEU A 241 -10.20 30.36 10.74
CA LEU A 241 -9.81 31.72 10.39
C LEU A 241 -8.37 31.81 9.86
N TYR A 242 -7.40 31.20 10.56
CA TYR A 242 -6.00 31.25 10.15
C TYR A 242 -5.73 30.37 8.92
N GLY A 243 -6.36 29.21 8.84
CA GLY A 243 -6.23 28.35 7.66
C GLY A 243 -6.76 29.01 6.40
N GLN A 244 -7.96 29.59 6.46
CA GLN A 244 -8.56 30.30 5.32
C GLN A 244 -7.73 31.51 4.88
N ARG A 245 -7.23 32.28 5.83
CA ARG A 245 -6.35 33.44 5.52
C ARG A 245 -5.05 33.03 4.84
N TYR A 246 -4.53 31.88 5.15
CA TYR A 246 -3.29 31.39 4.54
C TYR A 246 -3.51 30.96 3.09
N PHE A 247 -4.64 30.36 2.79
CA PHE A 247 -4.94 29.87 1.44
C PHE A 247 -5.51 30.92 0.49
N GLN A 248 -5.87 32.11 0.98
CA GLN A 248 -6.29 33.28 0.16
C GLN A 248 -5.09 34.02 -0.45
#